data_67c6a9c274f9aae41b96ead3a417a3f9
#
_entry.id   67c6a9c274f9aae41b96ead3a417a3f9
#
_cell.length_a   1.000
_cell.length_b   1.000
_cell.length_c   1.000
_cell.angle_alpha   90.00
_cell.angle_beta   90.00
_cell.angle_gamma   90.00
#
_symmetry.space_group_name_H-M   'P 1'
#
loop_
_entity.id
_entity.type
_entity.pdbx_description
1 polymer ?
#
loop_
_entity_poly.entity_id
_entity_poly.type
_entity_poly.pdbx_seq_one_letter_code
_entity_poly.pdbx_strand_id
1 'polypeptide(L)'
;DGTITSTAKSLADVNEVDADGNALLDEDGNQVVTRGVKYNLKQEVKTQQGSLLSQTDWVVIRKADNDTAIPSNIATWRAAIRTKATEMETAIDNAADTDAVAALFVSYTTNEDGSITKSGILYDWPVLGE
;
A
#
# COMPACT_ATOMS: atom_id res chain seq x y z
N ASP A 1 12.17 19.70 31.52
CA ASP A 1 10.95 19.42 32.23
C ASP A 1 10.51 17.95 32.17
N GLY A 2 11.22 17.05 31.62
CA GLY A 2 10.87 15.63 31.59
C GLY A 2 9.67 15.27 30.73
N THR A 3 9.13 16.23 29.97
CA THR A 3 8.01 15.93 29.08
C THR A 3 8.52 15.22 27.82
N ILE A 4 8.05 14.01 27.60
CA ILE A 4 8.34 13.30 26.37
C ILE A 4 7.34 13.80 25.32
N THR A 5 7.86 14.48 24.33
CA THR A 5 7.04 14.89 23.19
C THR A 5 7.14 13.82 22.12
N SER A 6 6.09 13.04 21.94
CA SER A 6 6.03 12.13 20.81
C SER A 6 5.50 12.90 19.61
N THR A 7 6.30 12.94 18.55
CA THR A 7 5.87 13.56 17.31
C THR A 7 5.13 12.54 16.49
N ALA A 8 3.87 12.82 16.17
CA ALA A 8 3.08 11.97 15.29
C ALA A 8 3.75 11.94 13.91
N LYS A 9 3.77 10.76 13.28
CA LYS A 9 4.29 10.65 11.93
C LYS A 9 3.44 11.48 10.97
N SER A 10 4.09 12.20 10.09
CA SER A 10 3.42 12.95 9.04
C SER A 10 2.76 11.99 8.03
N LEU A 11 1.58 12.35 7.53
CA LEU A 11 0.95 11.62 6.43
C LEU A 11 1.75 11.78 5.15
N ALA A 12 2.21 12.99 4.88
CA ALA A 12 3.01 13.29 3.70
C ALA A 12 4.50 13.20 4.01
N ASP A 13 5.31 13.04 2.96
CA ASP A 13 6.76 13.12 3.07
C ASP A 13 7.17 14.51 3.53
N VAL A 14 8.24 14.59 4.32
CA VAL A 14 8.78 15.85 4.85
C VAL A 14 10.20 16.03 4.34
N ASN A 15 10.46 17.13 3.67
CA ASN A 15 11.82 17.55 3.33
C ASN A 15 12.52 18.06 4.58
N GLU A 16 13.61 17.42 4.95
CA GLU A 16 14.34 17.79 6.15
C GLU A 16 15.14 19.07 5.93
N VAL A 17 15.29 19.83 7.00
CA VAL A 17 16.08 21.06 6.99
C VAL A 17 17.17 20.99 8.05
N ASP A 18 18.24 21.77 7.83
CA ASP A 18 19.32 21.90 8.82
C ASP A 18 18.92 22.89 9.94
N ALA A 19 19.85 23.12 10.87
CA ALA A 19 19.61 24.02 12.01
C ALA A 19 19.29 25.47 11.59
N ASP A 20 19.70 25.87 10.38
CA ASP A 20 19.48 27.23 9.86
C ASP A 20 18.21 27.31 9.01
N GLY A 21 17.47 26.22 8.84
CA GLY A 21 16.26 26.19 8.04
C GLY A 21 16.48 25.93 6.55
N ASN A 22 17.71 25.64 6.15
CA ASN A 22 18.05 25.33 4.75
C ASN A 22 17.82 23.85 4.45
N ALA A 23 17.60 23.51 3.17
CA ALA A 23 17.42 22.13 2.74
C ALA A 23 18.61 21.28 3.21
N LEU A 24 18.30 20.19 3.92
CA LEU A 24 19.32 19.23 4.36
C LEU A 24 19.61 18.28 3.20
N LEU A 25 20.88 18.24 2.78
CA LEU A 25 21.32 17.44 1.65
C LEU A 25 22.20 16.28 2.16
N ASP A 26 22.10 15.14 1.47
CA ASP A 26 22.99 14.00 1.74
C ASP A 26 24.36 14.18 1.06
N GLU A 27 25.23 13.18 1.20
CA GLU A 27 26.58 13.22 0.64
C GLU A 27 26.61 13.40 -0.88
N ASP A 28 25.55 12.95 -1.57
CA ASP A 28 25.42 13.05 -3.02
C ASP A 28 24.76 14.35 -3.49
N GLY A 29 24.41 15.23 -2.55
CA GLY A 29 23.75 16.50 -2.85
C GLY A 29 22.23 16.39 -3.01
N ASN A 30 21.63 15.28 -2.64
CA ASN A 30 20.19 15.07 -2.74
C ASN A 30 19.48 15.52 -1.45
N GLN A 31 18.28 16.06 -1.60
CA GLN A 31 17.45 16.46 -0.47
C GLN A 31 17.15 15.25 0.41
N VAL A 32 17.41 15.36 1.72
CA VAL A 32 17.02 14.35 2.69
C VAL A 32 15.52 14.47 2.94
N VAL A 33 14.81 13.36 2.75
CA VAL A 33 13.34 13.31 2.90
C VAL A 33 12.98 12.26 3.94
N THR A 34 12.19 12.65 4.94
CA THR A 34 11.57 11.68 5.85
C THR A 34 10.25 11.23 5.23
N ARG A 35 10.16 9.95 4.94
CA ARG A 35 8.97 9.39 4.30
C ARG A 35 7.81 9.37 5.27
N GLY A 36 6.64 9.79 4.77
CA GLY A 36 5.42 9.83 5.56
C GLY A 36 4.69 8.50 5.61
N VAL A 37 3.61 8.47 6.37
CA VAL A 37 2.76 7.28 6.53
C VAL A 37 2.20 6.83 5.19
N LYS A 38 1.75 7.74 4.36
CA LYS A 38 1.19 7.41 3.04
C LYS A 38 2.21 6.70 2.15
N TYR A 39 3.45 7.19 2.12
CA TYR A 39 4.51 6.54 1.37
C TYR A 39 4.72 5.11 1.84
N ASN A 40 4.84 4.92 3.15
CA ASN A 40 5.10 3.60 3.72
C ASN A 40 3.96 2.62 3.45
N LEU A 41 2.71 3.06 3.55
CA LEU A 41 1.54 2.24 3.24
C LEU A 41 1.51 1.84 1.76
N LYS A 42 1.81 2.79 0.87
CA LYS A 42 1.86 2.50 -0.57
C LYS A 42 2.98 1.53 -0.91
N GLN A 43 4.15 1.64 -0.24
CA GLN A 43 5.23 0.68 -0.43
C GLN A 43 4.82 -0.72 0.02
N GLU A 44 4.09 -0.84 1.12
CA GLU A 44 3.58 -2.13 1.57
C GLU A 44 2.58 -2.72 0.57
N VAL A 45 1.70 -1.90 0.01
CA VAL A 45 0.78 -2.35 -1.06
C VAL A 45 1.59 -2.91 -2.24
N LYS A 46 2.62 -2.19 -2.67
CA LYS A 46 3.46 -2.63 -3.79
C LYS A 46 4.21 -3.93 -3.48
N THR A 47 4.72 -4.06 -2.27
CA THR A 47 5.43 -5.25 -1.83
C THR A 47 4.50 -6.47 -1.82
N GLN A 48 3.30 -6.31 -1.28
CA GLN A 48 2.31 -7.39 -1.26
C GLN A 48 1.83 -7.74 -2.66
N GLN A 49 1.59 -6.74 -3.51
CA GLN A 49 1.23 -6.96 -4.90
C GLN A 49 2.30 -7.78 -5.63
N GLY A 50 3.55 -7.39 -5.51
CA GLY A 50 4.66 -8.10 -6.13
C GLY A 50 4.78 -9.55 -5.65
N SER A 51 4.61 -9.77 -4.36
CA SER A 51 4.63 -11.10 -3.76
C SER A 51 3.51 -11.98 -4.30
N LEU A 52 2.30 -11.44 -4.41
CA LEU A 52 1.16 -12.17 -4.95
C LEU A 52 1.34 -12.50 -6.44
N LEU A 53 1.74 -11.52 -7.24
CA LEU A 53 1.96 -11.73 -8.67
C LEU A 53 3.10 -12.71 -8.95
N SER A 54 4.14 -12.71 -8.11
CA SER A 54 5.27 -13.62 -8.30
C SER A 54 4.88 -15.10 -8.23
N GLN A 55 3.81 -15.41 -7.52
CA GLN A 55 3.32 -16.78 -7.41
C GLN A 55 2.89 -17.36 -8.76
N THR A 56 2.51 -16.51 -9.70
CA THR A 56 2.02 -16.91 -11.02
C THR A 56 2.84 -16.33 -12.17
N ASP A 57 3.99 -15.69 -11.90
CA ASP A 57 4.83 -15.13 -12.95
C ASP A 57 5.34 -16.20 -13.91
N TRP A 58 5.49 -17.44 -13.45
CA TRP A 58 5.94 -18.54 -14.29
C TRP A 58 5.01 -18.79 -15.49
N VAL A 59 3.71 -18.53 -15.36
CA VAL A 59 2.78 -18.73 -16.49
C VAL A 59 3.00 -17.64 -17.56
N VAL A 60 3.38 -16.43 -17.15
CA VAL A 60 3.71 -15.33 -18.07
C VAL A 60 5.01 -15.66 -18.80
N ILE A 61 6.01 -16.13 -18.09
CA ILE A 61 7.28 -16.57 -18.67
C ILE A 61 7.04 -17.71 -19.65
N ARG A 62 6.23 -18.69 -19.28
CA ARG A 62 5.88 -19.82 -20.15
C ARG A 62 5.21 -19.33 -21.44
N LYS A 63 4.28 -18.37 -21.33
CA LYS A 63 3.63 -17.76 -22.50
C LYS A 63 4.66 -17.12 -23.43
N ALA A 64 5.59 -16.38 -22.85
CA ALA A 64 6.66 -15.72 -23.63
C ALA A 64 7.64 -16.72 -24.25
N ASP A 65 7.92 -17.81 -23.55
CA ASP A 65 8.92 -18.80 -23.96
C ASP A 65 8.39 -19.75 -25.06
N ASN A 66 7.18 -20.27 -24.90
CA ASN A 66 6.67 -21.31 -25.79
C ASN A 66 5.22 -21.10 -26.24
N ASP A 67 4.69 -19.90 -26.04
CA ASP A 67 3.35 -19.49 -26.45
C ASP A 67 2.21 -20.33 -25.79
N THR A 68 2.48 -20.95 -24.64
CA THR A 68 1.44 -21.62 -23.88
C THR A 68 0.51 -20.55 -23.27
N ALA A 69 -0.79 -20.64 -23.55
CA ALA A 69 -1.76 -19.66 -23.10
C ALA A 69 -1.79 -19.56 -21.56
N ILE A 70 -1.96 -18.34 -21.05
CA ILE A 70 -2.15 -18.12 -19.62
C ILE A 70 -3.56 -18.59 -19.26
N PRO A 71 -3.72 -19.46 -18.24
CA PRO A 71 -5.07 -19.89 -17.82
C PRO A 71 -5.94 -18.67 -17.49
N SER A 72 -7.20 -18.70 -17.92
CA SER A 72 -8.10 -17.55 -17.80
C SER A 72 -8.33 -17.12 -16.34
N ASN A 73 -8.42 -18.06 -15.41
CA ASN A 73 -8.58 -17.74 -13.98
C ASN A 73 -7.36 -17.01 -13.42
N ILE A 74 -6.16 -17.37 -13.85
CA ILE A 74 -4.93 -16.69 -13.45
C ILE A 74 -4.88 -15.29 -14.05
N ALA A 75 -5.20 -15.16 -15.35
CA ALA A 75 -5.21 -13.86 -16.02
C ALA A 75 -6.20 -12.90 -15.34
N THR A 76 -7.39 -13.38 -15.02
CA THR A 76 -8.41 -12.61 -14.31
C THR A 76 -7.95 -12.18 -12.92
N TRP A 77 -7.38 -13.12 -12.16
CA TRP A 77 -6.87 -12.85 -10.83
C TRP A 77 -5.72 -11.83 -10.86
N ARG A 78 -4.77 -11.99 -11.76
CA ARG A 78 -3.64 -11.05 -11.90
C ARG A 78 -4.14 -9.63 -12.22
N ALA A 79 -5.14 -9.51 -13.10
CA ALA A 79 -5.74 -8.22 -13.41
C ALA A 79 -6.45 -7.63 -12.17
N ALA A 80 -7.16 -8.47 -11.41
CA ALA A 80 -7.82 -8.04 -10.17
C ALA A 80 -6.82 -7.57 -9.12
N ILE A 81 -5.67 -8.23 -8.99
CA ILE A 81 -4.58 -7.79 -8.08
C ILE A 81 -4.09 -6.40 -8.46
N ARG A 82 -3.84 -6.15 -9.74
CA ARG A 82 -3.37 -4.84 -10.21
C ARG A 82 -4.41 -3.75 -9.96
N THR A 83 -5.67 -4.04 -10.25
CA THR A 83 -6.77 -3.09 -10.00
C THR A 83 -6.89 -2.77 -8.52
N LYS A 84 -6.83 -3.80 -7.68
CA LYS A 84 -6.95 -3.63 -6.22
C LYS A 84 -5.79 -2.81 -5.65
N ALA A 85 -4.58 -3.03 -6.14
CA ALA A 85 -3.42 -2.24 -5.74
C ALA A 85 -3.63 -0.75 -6.06
N THR A 86 -4.14 -0.45 -7.26
CA THR A 86 -4.44 0.94 -7.65
C THR A 86 -5.51 1.55 -6.76
N GLU A 87 -6.57 0.79 -6.45
CA GLU A 87 -7.62 1.26 -5.54
C GLU A 87 -7.09 1.58 -4.16
N MET A 88 -6.22 0.72 -3.61
CA MET A 88 -5.60 0.94 -2.30
C MET A 88 -4.71 2.17 -2.32
N GLU A 89 -3.87 2.32 -3.32
CA GLU A 89 -2.98 3.49 -3.43
C GLU A 89 -3.78 4.78 -3.56
N THR A 90 -4.85 4.79 -4.36
CA THR A 90 -5.73 5.94 -4.52
C THR A 90 -6.40 6.31 -3.20
N ALA A 91 -6.89 5.30 -2.46
CA ALA A 91 -7.53 5.54 -1.17
C ALA A 91 -6.54 6.13 -0.15
N ILE A 92 -5.28 5.64 -0.17
CA ILE A 92 -4.23 6.18 0.68
C ILE A 92 -3.96 7.65 0.33
N ASP A 93 -3.82 7.96 -0.96
CA ASP A 93 -3.57 9.34 -1.41
C ASP A 93 -4.70 10.28 -1.04
N ASN A 94 -5.94 9.81 -1.06
CA ASN A 94 -7.14 10.62 -0.79
C ASN A 94 -7.46 10.76 0.70
N ALA A 95 -6.81 10.01 1.57
CA ALA A 95 -7.03 10.13 3.03
C ALA A 95 -6.58 11.51 3.52
N ALA A 96 -7.49 12.22 4.16
CA ALA A 96 -7.24 13.61 4.56
C ALA A 96 -6.47 13.72 5.88
N ASP A 97 -6.60 12.74 6.76
CA ASP A 97 -6.01 12.75 8.09
C ASP A 97 -5.73 11.33 8.59
N THR A 98 -5.22 11.23 9.82
CA THR A 98 -4.89 9.94 10.42
C THR A 98 -6.13 9.07 10.66
N ASP A 99 -7.27 9.68 10.98
CA ASP A 99 -8.52 8.93 11.17
C ASP A 99 -8.99 8.32 9.86
N ALA A 100 -8.87 9.05 8.76
CA ALA A 100 -9.20 8.55 7.43
C ALA A 100 -8.28 7.40 7.03
N VAL A 101 -6.98 7.49 7.35
CA VAL A 101 -6.02 6.40 7.11
C VAL A 101 -6.39 5.17 7.94
N ALA A 102 -6.70 5.36 9.22
CA ALA A 102 -7.10 4.26 10.10
C ALA A 102 -8.34 3.53 9.58
N ALA A 103 -9.29 4.27 9.01
CA ALA A 103 -10.52 3.72 8.45
C ALA A 103 -10.27 2.86 7.19
N LEU A 104 -9.12 2.97 6.55
CA LEU A 104 -8.79 2.15 5.37
C LEU A 104 -8.44 0.71 5.74
N PHE A 105 -7.98 0.46 6.96
CA PHE A 105 -7.64 -0.90 7.39
C PHE A 105 -8.89 -1.76 7.53
N VAL A 106 -8.79 -3.01 7.11
CA VAL A 106 -9.92 -3.93 7.19
C VAL A 106 -10.31 -4.15 8.66
N SER A 107 -11.59 -4.00 8.94
CA SER A 107 -12.16 -4.26 10.25
C SER A 107 -13.51 -4.93 10.11
N TYR A 108 -13.93 -5.61 11.18
CA TYR A 108 -15.19 -6.34 11.20
C TYR A 108 -16.00 -5.86 12.41
N THR A 109 -17.26 -5.53 12.16
CA THR A 109 -18.21 -5.10 13.20
C THR A 109 -19.36 -6.08 13.25
N THR A 110 -19.69 -6.55 14.47
CA THR A 110 -20.88 -7.38 14.68
C THR A 110 -22.07 -6.48 14.89
N ASN A 111 -23.09 -6.65 14.06
CA ASN A 111 -24.32 -5.88 14.13
C ASN A 111 -25.28 -6.48 15.19
N GLU A 112 -26.31 -5.71 15.55
CA GLU A 112 -27.30 -6.15 16.54
C GLU A 112 -28.03 -7.42 16.13
N ASP A 113 -28.18 -7.65 14.82
CA ASP A 113 -28.83 -8.86 14.28
C ASP A 113 -27.89 -10.07 14.17
N GLY A 114 -26.64 -9.94 14.64
CA GLY A 114 -25.66 -11.01 14.59
C GLY A 114 -24.87 -11.08 13.27
N SER A 115 -25.22 -10.26 12.30
CA SER A 115 -24.45 -10.20 11.04
C SER A 115 -23.13 -9.46 11.26
N ILE A 116 -22.19 -9.69 10.36
CA ILE A 116 -20.85 -9.05 10.41
C ILE A 116 -20.70 -8.13 9.22
N THR A 117 -20.34 -6.87 9.51
CA THR A 117 -20.00 -5.89 8.49
C THR A 117 -18.49 -5.76 8.40
N LYS A 118 -17.95 -5.95 7.19
CA LYS A 118 -16.56 -5.72 6.88
C LYS A 118 -16.41 -4.32 6.31
N SER A 119 -15.43 -3.57 6.78
CA SER A 119 -15.09 -2.25 6.25
C SER A 119 -13.60 -2.15 6.01
N GLY A 120 -13.20 -1.15 5.21
CA GLY A 120 -11.82 -0.95 4.84
C GLY A 120 -11.42 -1.74 3.60
N ILE A 121 -10.31 -1.35 3.00
CA ILE A 121 -9.80 -1.99 1.77
C ILE A 121 -8.33 -2.35 1.82
N LEU A 122 -7.55 -1.80 2.78
CA LEU A 122 -6.10 -2.04 2.81
C LEU A 122 -5.80 -3.51 3.06
N TYR A 123 -4.98 -4.06 2.18
CA TYR A 123 -4.49 -5.45 2.23
C TYR A 123 -5.59 -6.49 2.05
N ASP A 124 -6.75 -6.06 1.54
CA ASP A 124 -7.86 -6.95 1.23
C ASP A 124 -7.76 -7.44 -0.22
N TRP A 125 -6.83 -8.34 -0.46
CA TRP A 125 -6.50 -8.81 -1.80
C TRP A 125 -7.50 -9.85 -2.29
N PRO A 126 -7.80 -9.85 -3.62
CA PRO A 126 -8.60 -10.94 -4.20
C PRO A 126 -7.87 -12.26 -4.09
N VAL A 127 -8.63 -13.31 -3.86
CA VAL A 127 -8.11 -14.68 -3.77
C VAL A 127 -8.22 -15.32 -5.15
N LEU A 128 -7.20 -16.10 -5.54
CA LEU A 128 -7.23 -16.82 -6.81
C LEU A 128 -8.42 -17.79 -6.82
N GLY A 129 -9.33 -17.58 -7.76
CA GLY A 129 -10.49 -18.44 -7.94
C GLY A 129 -10.09 -19.80 -8.49
N GLU A 130 -10.79 -20.82 -8.05
CA GLU A 130 -10.60 -22.19 -8.52
C GLU A 130 -11.30 -22.44 -9.87
#